data_0c46fdc73f8f486a8a169b4d529544a9
#
_entry.id   0c46fdc73f8f486a8a169b4d529544a9
#
_cell.length_a   1.000
_cell.length_b   1.000
_cell.length_c   1.000
_cell.angle_alpha   90.00
_cell.angle_beta   90.00
_cell.angle_gamma   90.00
#
_symmetry.space_group_name_H-M   'P 1'
#
loop_
_entity.id
_entity.type
_entity.pdbx_description
1 polymer ?
#
loop_
_entity_poly.entity_id
_entity_poly.type
_entity_poly.pdbx_seq_one_letter_code
_entity_poly.pdbx_strand_id
1 'polypeptide(L)'
;MDSWKKKFAVIWSGQLFSILSSAIVQFAIVLWLSFETKSAEVLSFAMIAALLPQTLIGPFVGVFVDRWSRKRTMILADTFVAFCSAVLALLFYLDCVEIWHIYVLLAFRSVGSAFHNPAMEASVPLLAPESELLRVSGINQVIYSICNIAGPALGAVFMTSFDMTYVLMFDVAGALIACTSLLFVVIPNPEKKAEDEDRHVLREMKEGFNVVYRQ
;
A
#
# COMPACT_ATOMS: atom_id res chain seq x y z
N MET A 1 26.14 -7.08 -14.02
CA MET A 1 24.73 -6.66 -13.79
C MET A 1 24.76 -5.22 -13.30
N ASP A 2 24.14 -4.32 -14.03
CA ASP A 2 24.13 -2.88 -13.73
C ASP A 2 23.69 -2.64 -12.28
N SER A 3 24.32 -1.72 -11.61
CA SER A 3 24.09 -1.47 -10.17
C SER A 3 22.61 -1.14 -9.86
N TRP A 4 21.90 -0.49 -10.80
CA TRP A 4 20.50 -0.16 -10.66
C TRP A 4 19.57 -1.40 -10.73
N LYS A 5 19.88 -2.39 -11.56
CA LYS A 5 19.10 -3.64 -11.67
C LYS A 5 19.13 -4.44 -10.36
N LYS A 6 20.28 -4.42 -9.66
CA LYS A 6 20.40 -5.06 -8.33
C LYS A 6 19.53 -4.34 -7.30
N LYS A 7 19.59 -3.00 -7.26
CA LYS A 7 18.78 -2.19 -6.35
C LYS A 7 17.28 -2.41 -6.62
N PHE A 8 16.91 -2.38 -7.90
CA PHE A 8 15.55 -2.66 -8.34
C PHE A 8 15.08 -4.04 -7.87
N ALA A 9 15.84 -5.09 -8.15
CA ALA A 9 15.48 -6.46 -7.77
C ALA A 9 15.30 -6.62 -6.24
N VAL A 10 16.16 -6.00 -5.42
CA VAL A 10 16.06 -6.06 -3.96
C VAL A 10 14.79 -5.36 -3.46
N ILE A 11 14.50 -4.15 -3.94
CA ILE A 11 13.30 -3.40 -3.53
C ILE A 11 12.05 -4.17 -3.97
N TRP A 12 11.98 -4.56 -5.25
CA TRP A 12 10.78 -5.17 -5.82
C TRP A 12 10.49 -6.56 -5.28
N SER A 13 11.53 -7.35 -4.96
CA SER A 13 11.31 -8.62 -4.28
C SER A 13 10.69 -8.42 -2.88
N GLY A 14 11.18 -7.45 -2.11
CA GLY A 14 10.60 -7.11 -0.81
C GLY A 14 9.17 -6.59 -0.94
N GLN A 15 8.93 -5.67 -1.88
CA GLN A 15 7.61 -5.08 -2.11
C GLN A 15 6.59 -6.09 -2.64
N LEU A 16 7.02 -7.07 -3.45
CA LEU A 16 6.15 -8.17 -3.88
C LEU A 16 5.55 -8.92 -2.68
N PHE A 17 6.38 -9.22 -1.66
CA PHE A 17 5.88 -9.89 -0.44
C PHE A 17 4.88 -9.01 0.33
N SER A 18 5.13 -7.70 0.48
CA SER A 18 4.20 -6.79 1.15
C SER A 18 2.87 -6.66 0.39
N ILE A 19 2.92 -6.45 -0.93
CA ILE A 19 1.73 -6.30 -1.76
C ILE A 19 0.91 -7.60 -1.75
N LEU A 20 1.58 -8.75 -1.89
CA LEU A 20 0.91 -10.05 -1.91
C LEU A 20 0.27 -10.36 -0.56
N SER A 21 0.99 -10.17 0.55
CA SER A 21 0.45 -10.41 1.89
C SER A 21 -0.73 -9.49 2.20
N SER A 22 -0.66 -8.23 1.82
CA SER A 22 -1.78 -7.29 1.96
C SER A 22 -3.00 -7.68 1.11
N ALA A 23 -2.79 -8.20 -0.10
CA ALA A 23 -3.88 -8.69 -0.95
C ALA A 23 -4.53 -9.96 -0.37
N ILE A 24 -3.73 -10.88 0.17
CA ILE A 24 -4.20 -12.09 0.90
C ILE A 24 -5.07 -11.70 2.08
N VAL A 25 -4.56 -10.82 2.94
CA VAL A 25 -5.25 -10.37 4.16
C VAL A 25 -6.53 -9.61 3.83
N GLN A 26 -6.48 -8.72 2.84
CA GLN A 26 -7.66 -7.97 2.40
C GLN A 26 -8.80 -8.92 1.98
N PHE A 27 -8.49 -9.94 1.21
CA PHE A 27 -9.50 -10.91 0.78
C PHE A 27 -9.96 -11.82 1.91
N ALA A 28 -9.05 -12.27 2.79
CA ALA A 28 -9.38 -13.08 3.95
C ALA A 28 -10.35 -12.36 4.90
N ILE A 29 -10.16 -11.05 5.14
CA ILE A 29 -11.08 -10.23 5.94
C ILE A 29 -12.47 -10.18 5.29
N VAL A 30 -12.56 -9.94 3.99
CA VAL A 30 -13.83 -9.90 3.25
C VAL A 30 -14.53 -11.26 3.34
N LEU A 31 -13.77 -12.33 3.17
CA LEU A 31 -14.32 -13.68 3.22
C LEU A 31 -14.80 -14.06 4.64
N TRP A 32 -14.03 -13.70 5.67
CA TRP A 32 -14.40 -13.87 7.07
C TRP A 32 -15.69 -13.12 7.40
N LEU A 33 -15.80 -11.84 7.03
CA LEU A 33 -17.03 -11.05 7.19
C LEU A 33 -18.23 -11.70 6.48
N SER A 34 -18.01 -12.25 5.29
CA SER A 34 -19.05 -12.94 4.52
C SER A 34 -19.61 -14.15 5.26
N PHE A 35 -18.73 -14.97 5.84
CA PHE A 35 -19.15 -16.17 6.58
C PHE A 35 -19.79 -15.87 7.93
N GLU A 36 -19.24 -14.88 8.64
CA GLU A 36 -19.69 -14.51 9.98
C GLU A 36 -21.03 -13.79 9.94
N THR A 37 -21.18 -12.82 9.04
CA THR A 37 -22.36 -11.95 9.06
C THR A 37 -23.45 -12.37 8.09
N LYS A 38 -23.09 -13.04 6.98
CA LYS A 38 -23.99 -13.36 5.86
C LYS A 38 -24.78 -12.15 5.35
N SER A 39 -24.23 -10.93 5.51
CA SER A 39 -24.85 -9.66 5.20
C SER A 39 -24.11 -8.95 4.05
N ALA A 40 -24.80 -8.72 2.94
CA ALA A 40 -24.28 -7.94 1.83
C ALA A 40 -24.03 -6.49 2.23
N GLU A 41 -24.79 -5.94 3.18
CA GLU A 41 -24.63 -4.59 3.69
C GLU A 41 -23.29 -4.44 4.42
N VAL A 42 -22.96 -5.37 5.32
CA VAL A 42 -21.66 -5.40 6.04
C VAL A 42 -20.50 -5.48 5.07
N LEU A 43 -20.59 -6.32 4.04
CA LEU A 43 -19.56 -6.42 3.00
C LEU A 43 -19.42 -5.13 2.21
N SER A 44 -20.52 -4.47 1.87
CA SER A 44 -20.50 -3.20 1.15
C SER A 44 -19.80 -2.11 1.97
N PHE A 45 -20.10 -1.98 3.25
CA PHE A 45 -19.40 -1.05 4.14
C PHE A 45 -17.91 -1.36 4.30
N ALA A 46 -17.54 -2.64 4.38
CA ALA A 46 -16.13 -3.05 4.42
C ALA A 46 -15.38 -2.65 3.14
N MET A 47 -16.00 -2.83 1.96
CA MET A 47 -15.43 -2.41 0.69
C MET A 47 -15.30 -0.90 0.59
N ILE A 48 -16.30 -0.14 1.06
CA ILE A 48 -16.24 1.32 1.13
C ILE A 48 -15.10 1.75 2.06
N ALA A 49 -14.98 1.18 3.25
CA ALA A 49 -13.92 1.47 4.19
C ALA A 49 -12.52 1.18 3.61
N ALA A 50 -12.39 0.11 2.83
CA ALA A 50 -11.12 -0.27 2.21
C ALA A 50 -10.73 0.61 1.01
N LEU A 51 -11.68 1.19 0.28
CA LEU A 51 -11.40 1.90 -0.98
C LEU A 51 -11.56 3.42 -0.88
N LEU A 52 -12.59 3.88 -0.16
CA LEU A 52 -12.94 5.30 -0.13
C LEU A 52 -11.83 6.21 0.40
N PRO A 53 -11.13 5.89 1.52
CA PRO A 53 -10.07 6.76 2.03
C PRO A 53 -8.95 6.99 1.03
N GLN A 54 -8.42 5.95 0.39
CA GLN A 54 -7.34 6.10 -0.60
C GLN A 54 -7.79 6.86 -1.84
N THR A 55 -9.05 6.69 -2.27
CA THR A 55 -9.61 7.38 -3.43
C THR A 55 -9.77 8.88 -3.16
N LEU A 56 -10.24 9.26 -1.96
CA LEU A 56 -10.41 10.65 -1.57
C LEU A 56 -9.07 11.36 -1.32
N ILE A 57 -8.12 10.67 -0.69
CA ILE A 57 -6.83 11.27 -0.31
C ILE A 57 -5.83 11.21 -1.47
N GLY A 58 -5.92 10.22 -2.37
CA GLY A 58 -4.98 9.97 -3.45
C GLY A 58 -4.58 11.19 -4.27
N PRO A 59 -5.50 12.02 -4.76
CA PRO A 59 -5.17 13.23 -5.51
C PRO A 59 -4.29 14.24 -4.74
N PHE A 60 -4.38 14.23 -3.42
CA PHE A 60 -3.62 15.14 -2.56
C PHE A 60 -2.27 14.58 -2.16
N VAL A 61 -2.16 13.26 -2.09
CA VAL A 61 -0.92 12.58 -1.64
C VAL A 61 0.24 12.85 -2.58
N GLY A 62 0.00 13.01 -3.89
CA GLY A 62 1.04 13.31 -4.88
C GLY A 62 1.90 14.50 -4.47
N VAL A 63 1.26 15.60 -4.04
CA VAL A 63 1.96 16.82 -3.60
C VAL A 63 2.89 16.57 -2.41
N PHE A 64 2.48 15.73 -1.46
CA PHE A 64 3.30 15.37 -0.31
C PHE A 64 4.43 14.42 -0.69
N VAL A 65 4.14 13.41 -1.50
CA VAL A 65 5.13 12.44 -1.97
C VAL A 65 6.22 13.10 -2.80
N ASP A 66 5.91 14.13 -3.59
CA ASP A 66 6.90 14.86 -4.37
C ASP A 66 7.91 15.63 -3.51
N ARG A 67 7.50 16.06 -2.32
CA ARG A 67 8.33 16.80 -1.37
C ARG A 67 9.06 15.91 -0.36
N TRP A 68 8.52 14.72 -0.09
CA TRP A 68 9.04 13.83 0.93
C TRP A 68 10.05 12.81 0.38
N SER A 69 10.85 12.22 1.26
CA SER A 69 11.71 11.11 0.90
C SER A 69 10.87 9.86 0.58
N ARG A 70 10.86 9.45 -0.71
CA ARG A 70 10.08 8.29 -1.19
C ARG A 70 10.33 7.06 -0.32
N LYS A 71 11.61 6.78 0.00
CA LYS A 71 12.00 5.67 0.88
C LYS A 71 11.34 5.75 2.26
N ARG A 72 11.38 6.92 2.90
CA ARG A 72 10.77 7.10 4.23
C ARG A 72 9.26 6.96 4.17
N THR A 73 8.64 7.51 3.15
CA THR A 73 7.18 7.42 2.94
C THR A 73 6.75 5.97 2.78
N MET A 74 7.46 5.16 1.97
CA MET A 74 7.17 3.74 1.80
C MET A 74 7.31 2.97 3.13
N ILE A 75 8.42 3.16 3.86
CA ILE A 75 8.65 2.49 5.15
C ILE A 75 7.57 2.87 6.17
N LEU A 76 7.21 4.15 6.27
CA LEU A 76 6.18 4.61 7.20
C LEU A 76 4.80 4.04 6.83
N ALA A 77 4.48 4.02 5.54
CA ALA A 77 3.22 3.47 5.05
C ALA A 77 3.12 1.96 5.30
N ASP A 78 4.15 1.17 4.93
CA ASP A 78 4.20 -0.27 5.20
C ASP A 78 4.11 -0.57 6.71
N THR A 79 4.85 0.18 7.54
CA THR A 79 4.81 0.04 9.00
C THR A 79 3.43 0.37 9.56
N PHE A 80 2.78 1.40 9.05
CA PHE A 80 1.43 1.80 9.48
C PHE A 80 0.39 0.74 9.10
N VAL A 81 0.44 0.20 7.88
CA VAL A 81 -0.44 -0.89 7.45
C VAL A 81 -0.21 -2.14 8.30
N ALA A 82 1.05 -2.51 8.54
CA ALA A 82 1.41 -3.64 9.40
C ALA A 82 0.92 -3.46 10.84
N PHE A 83 1.03 -2.23 11.38
CA PHE A 83 0.50 -1.91 12.69
C PHE A 83 -1.02 -2.10 12.77
N CYS A 84 -1.77 -1.65 11.76
CA CYS A 84 -3.21 -1.90 11.69
C CYS A 84 -3.53 -3.40 11.65
N SER A 85 -2.76 -4.17 10.88
CA SER A 85 -2.92 -5.63 10.81
C SER A 85 -2.59 -6.32 12.13
N ALA A 86 -1.54 -5.86 12.83
CA ALA A 86 -1.17 -6.38 14.14
C ALA A 86 -2.24 -6.07 15.21
N VAL A 87 -2.81 -4.86 15.19
CA VAL A 87 -3.92 -4.51 16.09
C VAL A 87 -5.14 -5.39 15.83
N LEU A 88 -5.49 -5.59 14.55
CA LEU A 88 -6.61 -6.47 14.20
C LEU A 88 -6.32 -7.92 14.60
N ALA A 89 -5.09 -8.42 14.39
CA ALA A 89 -4.67 -9.75 14.84
C ALA A 89 -4.79 -9.93 16.36
N LEU A 90 -4.43 -8.89 17.12
CA LEU A 90 -4.58 -8.90 18.57
C LEU A 90 -6.06 -8.98 19.00
N LEU A 91 -6.95 -8.23 18.33
CA LEU A 91 -8.39 -8.25 18.59
C LEU A 91 -8.98 -9.65 18.31
N PHE A 92 -8.54 -10.30 17.23
CA PHE A 92 -8.93 -11.69 16.94
C PHE A 92 -8.38 -12.66 17.99
N TYR A 93 -7.13 -12.52 18.39
CA TYR A 93 -6.49 -13.37 19.40
C TYR A 93 -7.19 -13.29 20.78
N LEU A 94 -7.72 -12.12 21.12
CA LEU A 94 -8.43 -11.87 22.38
C LEU A 94 -9.94 -12.16 22.30
N ASP A 95 -10.42 -12.66 21.16
CA ASP A 95 -11.85 -12.91 20.89
C ASP A 95 -12.76 -11.69 21.17
N CYS A 96 -12.23 -10.47 20.96
CA CYS A 96 -12.96 -9.23 21.20
C CYS A 96 -13.15 -8.40 19.91
N VAL A 97 -13.00 -9.02 18.74
CA VAL A 97 -13.23 -8.35 17.47
C VAL A 97 -14.71 -8.09 17.24
N GLU A 98 -15.01 -6.85 16.86
CA GLU A 98 -16.34 -6.42 16.40
C GLU A 98 -16.25 -5.86 14.97
N ILE A 99 -17.36 -5.86 14.25
CA ILE A 99 -17.43 -5.45 12.84
C ILE A 99 -16.88 -4.03 12.63
N TRP A 100 -17.19 -3.11 13.56
CA TRP A 100 -16.72 -1.73 13.45
C TRP A 100 -15.19 -1.60 13.59
N HIS A 101 -14.53 -2.46 14.39
CA HIS A 101 -13.07 -2.51 14.46
C HIS A 101 -12.47 -2.80 13.08
N ILE A 102 -13.09 -3.73 12.35
CA ILE A 102 -12.65 -4.10 10.99
C ILE A 102 -12.80 -2.91 10.05
N TYR A 103 -13.93 -2.20 10.06
CA TYR A 103 -14.14 -1.03 9.21
C TYR A 103 -13.12 0.07 9.47
N VAL A 104 -12.87 0.39 10.73
CA VAL A 104 -11.91 1.42 11.13
C VAL A 104 -10.49 1.04 10.68
N LEU A 105 -10.07 -0.21 10.94
CA LEU A 105 -8.73 -0.66 10.56
C LEU A 105 -8.55 -0.81 9.05
N LEU A 106 -9.59 -1.23 8.31
CA LEU A 106 -9.57 -1.21 6.85
C LEU A 106 -9.43 0.22 6.31
N ALA A 107 -10.13 1.19 6.88
CA ALA A 107 -10.01 2.59 6.49
C ALA A 107 -8.59 3.13 6.74
N PHE A 108 -7.99 2.82 7.89
CA PHE A 108 -6.60 3.21 8.19
C PHE A 108 -5.59 2.52 7.26
N ARG A 109 -5.76 1.23 6.97
CA ARG A 109 -4.94 0.52 5.99
C ARG A 109 -5.03 1.18 4.60
N SER A 110 -6.23 1.58 4.20
CA SER A 110 -6.48 2.30 2.95
C SER A 110 -5.74 3.65 2.90
N VAL A 111 -5.68 4.39 4.01
CA VAL A 111 -4.86 5.62 4.12
C VAL A 111 -3.38 5.30 3.93
N GLY A 112 -2.85 4.26 4.58
CA GLY A 112 -1.46 3.83 4.40
C GLY A 112 -1.14 3.52 2.93
N SER A 113 -2.02 2.76 2.26
CA SER A 113 -1.88 2.41 0.84
C SER A 113 -1.92 3.65 -0.08
N ALA A 114 -2.69 4.68 0.28
CA ALA A 114 -2.74 5.93 -0.46
C ALA A 114 -1.39 6.63 -0.55
N PHE A 115 -0.54 6.51 0.47
CA PHE A 115 0.82 7.06 0.46
C PHE A 115 1.85 6.11 -0.14
N HIS A 116 1.71 4.80 0.10
CA HIS A 116 2.66 3.80 -0.36
C HIS A 116 2.76 3.75 -1.89
N ASN A 117 1.62 3.61 -2.58
CA ASN A 117 1.58 3.39 -4.02
C ASN A 117 2.22 4.54 -4.83
N PRO A 118 1.86 5.83 -4.62
CA PRO A 118 2.50 6.92 -5.31
C PRO A 118 4.00 7.05 -4.97
N ALA A 119 4.41 6.78 -3.72
CA ALA A 119 5.81 6.84 -3.33
C ALA A 119 6.65 5.76 -4.02
N MET A 120 6.09 4.56 -4.20
CA MET A 120 6.72 3.48 -4.96
C MET A 120 6.87 3.84 -6.44
N GLU A 121 5.81 4.33 -7.08
CA GLU A 121 5.83 4.77 -8.48
C GLU A 121 6.82 5.93 -8.70
N ALA A 122 6.82 6.93 -7.83
CA ALA A 122 7.73 8.06 -7.88
C ALA A 122 9.20 7.69 -7.60
N SER A 123 9.48 6.51 -7.05
CA SER A 123 10.84 6.00 -6.85
C SER A 123 11.46 5.43 -8.12
N VAL A 124 10.65 5.01 -9.09
CA VAL A 124 11.10 4.37 -10.34
C VAL A 124 12.06 5.26 -11.15
N PRO A 125 11.72 6.51 -11.49
CA PRO A 125 12.60 7.38 -12.27
C PRO A 125 13.89 7.79 -11.54
N LEU A 126 13.92 7.64 -10.21
CA LEU A 126 15.12 7.91 -9.41
C LEU A 126 16.10 6.73 -9.39
N LEU A 127 15.65 5.54 -9.76
CA LEU A 127 16.43 4.30 -9.68
C LEU A 127 16.83 3.77 -11.06
N ALA A 128 15.95 3.89 -12.06
CA ALA A 128 16.13 3.33 -13.39
C ALA A 128 16.50 4.41 -14.41
N PRO A 129 17.34 4.10 -15.43
CA PRO A 129 17.58 4.99 -16.56
C PRO A 129 16.30 5.28 -17.35
N GLU A 130 16.20 6.44 -17.98
CA GLU A 130 15.03 6.84 -18.78
C GLU A 130 14.63 5.81 -19.83
N SER A 131 15.62 5.18 -20.50
CA SER A 131 15.39 4.15 -21.51
C SER A 131 14.72 2.86 -20.99
N GLU A 132 14.74 2.64 -19.68
CA GLU A 132 14.19 1.45 -19.03
C GLU A 132 12.88 1.73 -18.26
N LEU A 133 12.44 2.99 -18.15
CA LEU A 133 11.26 3.36 -17.36
C LEU A 133 9.99 2.62 -17.80
N LEU A 134 9.75 2.52 -19.11
CA LEU A 134 8.58 1.82 -19.63
C LEU A 134 8.59 0.35 -19.25
N ARG A 135 9.77 -0.30 -19.32
CA ARG A 135 9.94 -1.70 -18.94
C ARG A 135 9.70 -1.92 -17.46
N VAL A 136 10.23 -1.02 -16.61
CA VAL A 136 10.06 -1.09 -15.16
C VAL A 136 8.60 -0.88 -14.78
N SER A 137 7.91 0.10 -15.38
CA SER A 137 6.47 0.31 -15.18
C SER A 137 5.65 -0.91 -15.62
N GLY A 138 6.03 -1.57 -16.73
CA GLY A 138 5.41 -2.82 -17.15
C GLY A 138 5.60 -3.95 -16.12
N ILE A 139 6.79 -4.09 -15.55
CA ILE A 139 7.05 -5.07 -14.47
C ILE A 139 6.19 -4.76 -13.23
N ASN A 140 6.07 -3.51 -12.82
CA ASN A 140 5.20 -3.10 -11.73
C ASN A 140 3.76 -3.53 -11.97
N GLN A 141 3.23 -3.25 -13.16
CA GLN A 141 1.87 -3.63 -13.53
C GLN A 141 1.65 -5.15 -13.49
N VAL A 142 2.63 -5.93 -13.93
CA VAL A 142 2.59 -7.39 -13.85
C VAL A 142 2.58 -7.86 -12.40
N ILE A 143 3.41 -7.28 -11.52
CA ILE A 143 3.43 -7.59 -10.09
C ILE A 143 2.07 -7.32 -9.46
N TYR A 144 1.51 -6.13 -9.65
CA TYR A 144 0.18 -5.79 -9.14
C TYR A 144 -0.91 -6.73 -9.66
N SER A 145 -0.87 -7.07 -10.95
CA SER A 145 -1.84 -7.99 -11.56
C SER A 145 -1.75 -9.39 -10.98
N ILE A 146 -0.53 -9.91 -10.80
CA ILE A 146 -0.31 -11.23 -10.16
C ILE A 146 -0.83 -11.21 -8.72
N CYS A 147 -0.50 -10.18 -7.95
CA CYS A 147 -0.96 -10.07 -6.55
C CYS A 147 -2.49 -9.95 -6.46
N ASN A 148 -3.13 -9.22 -7.37
CA ASN A 148 -4.59 -9.09 -7.43
C ASN A 148 -5.31 -10.38 -7.81
N ILE A 149 -4.67 -11.28 -8.55
CA ILE A 149 -5.22 -12.60 -8.90
C ILE A 149 -4.87 -13.65 -7.82
N ALA A 150 -3.60 -13.70 -7.43
CA ALA A 150 -3.12 -14.68 -6.45
C ALA A 150 -3.59 -14.38 -5.02
N GLY A 151 -3.72 -13.10 -4.67
CA GLY A 151 -4.17 -12.67 -3.34
C GLY A 151 -5.50 -13.29 -2.92
N PRO A 152 -6.58 -13.14 -3.68
CA PRO A 152 -7.86 -13.79 -3.40
C PRO A 152 -7.78 -15.31 -3.30
N ALA A 153 -7.07 -15.96 -4.23
CA ALA A 153 -6.93 -17.41 -4.22
C ALA A 153 -6.20 -17.91 -2.96
N LEU A 154 -5.07 -17.28 -2.64
CA LEU A 154 -4.30 -17.61 -1.43
C LEU A 154 -5.05 -17.18 -0.15
N GLY A 155 -5.74 -16.05 -0.19
CA GLY A 155 -6.56 -15.56 0.93
C GLY A 155 -7.65 -16.55 1.33
N ALA A 156 -8.33 -17.15 0.33
CA ALA A 156 -9.31 -18.20 0.59
C ALA A 156 -8.67 -19.45 1.22
N VAL A 157 -7.52 -19.88 0.72
CA VAL A 157 -6.79 -21.03 1.27
C VAL A 157 -6.30 -20.73 2.69
N PHE A 158 -5.74 -19.56 2.93
CA PHE A 158 -5.22 -19.18 4.24
C PHE A 158 -6.33 -19.08 5.28
N MET A 159 -7.44 -18.42 4.93
CA MET A 159 -8.59 -18.24 5.82
C MET A 159 -9.24 -19.59 6.20
N THR A 160 -9.19 -20.60 5.33
CA THR A 160 -9.73 -21.94 5.62
C THR A 160 -8.73 -22.86 6.33
N SER A 161 -7.44 -22.54 6.29
CA SER A 161 -6.37 -23.40 6.84
C SER A 161 -5.77 -22.87 8.14
N PHE A 162 -5.93 -21.57 8.44
CA PHE A 162 -5.33 -20.92 9.60
C PHE A 162 -6.35 -20.02 10.29
N ASP A 163 -6.17 -19.83 11.60
CA ASP A 163 -6.92 -18.81 12.34
C ASP A 163 -6.63 -17.40 11.79
N MET A 164 -7.63 -16.53 11.83
CA MET A 164 -7.53 -15.18 11.28
C MET A 164 -6.37 -14.37 11.87
N THR A 165 -6.01 -14.63 13.13
CA THR A 165 -4.83 -14.05 13.79
C THR A 165 -3.54 -14.31 13.00
N TYR A 166 -3.30 -15.54 12.58
CA TYR A 166 -2.10 -15.91 11.82
C TYR A 166 -2.13 -15.34 10.40
N VAL A 167 -3.30 -15.30 9.78
CA VAL A 167 -3.48 -14.70 8.45
C VAL A 167 -3.08 -13.21 8.49
N LEU A 168 -3.52 -12.48 9.52
CA LEU A 168 -3.18 -11.07 9.71
C LEU A 168 -1.70 -10.86 10.03
N MET A 169 -1.09 -11.76 10.80
CA MET A 169 0.35 -11.70 11.09
C MET A 169 1.22 -11.94 9.85
N PHE A 170 0.68 -12.60 8.83
CA PHE A 170 1.38 -12.76 7.55
C PHE A 170 1.61 -11.41 6.84
N ASP A 171 0.67 -10.46 6.97
CA ASP A 171 0.84 -9.10 6.45
C ASP A 171 1.96 -8.34 7.20
N VAL A 172 2.02 -8.51 8.51
CA VAL A 172 3.12 -7.95 9.32
C VAL A 172 4.47 -8.49 8.87
N ALA A 173 4.56 -9.79 8.61
CA ALA A 173 5.79 -10.42 8.11
C ALA A 173 6.17 -9.89 6.71
N GLY A 174 5.18 -9.72 5.81
CA GLY A 174 5.39 -9.15 4.48
C GLY A 174 5.93 -7.72 4.55
N ALA A 175 5.35 -6.89 5.40
CA ALA A 175 5.81 -5.51 5.61
C ALA A 175 7.23 -5.45 6.22
N LEU A 176 7.57 -6.35 7.15
CA LEU A 176 8.94 -6.44 7.70
C LEU A 176 9.97 -6.78 6.62
N ILE A 177 9.64 -7.71 5.72
CA ILE A 177 10.50 -8.06 4.57
C ILE A 177 10.68 -6.84 3.67
N ALA A 178 9.60 -6.14 3.34
CA ALA A 178 9.64 -4.95 2.50
C ALA A 178 10.44 -3.81 3.13
N CYS A 179 10.19 -3.48 4.39
CA CYS A 179 10.94 -2.47 5.12
C CYS A 179 12.44 -2.82 5.20
N THR A 180 12.75 -4.09 5.46
CA THR A 180 14.14 -4.58 5.51
C THR A 180 14.82 -4.42 4.15
N SER A 181 14.15 -4.79 3.05
CA SER A 181 14.68 -4.62 1.69
C SER A 181 14.99 -3.15 1.37
N LEU A 182 14.10 -2.24 1.78
CA LEU A 182 14.31 -0.79 1.62
C LEU A 182 15.49 -0.25 2.43
N LEU A 183 15.78 -0.81 3.61
CA LEU A 183 16.92 -0.36 4.42
C LEU A 183 18.25 -0.58 3.71
N PHE A 184 18.38 -1.67 2.95
CA PHE A 184 19.63 -2.02 2.23
C PHE A 184 19.84 -1.22 0.94
N VAL A 185 18.86 -0.45 0.48
CA VAL A 185 18.95 0.32 -0.77
C VAL A 185 18.86 1.82 -0.48
N VAL A 186 19.76 2.58 -1.12
CA VAL A 186 19.70 4.04 -1.10
C VAL A 186 18.87 4.48 -2.30
N ILE A 187 17.71 5.07 -2.03
CA ILE A 187 16.89 5.78 -3.03
C ILE A 187 17.26 7.25 -2.95
N PRO A 188 17.74 7.88 -4.04
CA PRO A 188 18.04 9.31 -4.03
C PRO A 188 16.81 10.12 -3.64
N ASN A 189 17.01 11.19 -2.90
CA ASN A 189 15.92 12.14 -2.69
C ASN A 189 15.78 13.00 -3.94
N PRO A 190 14.55 13.49 -4.27
CA PRO A 190 14.38 14.46 -5.33
C PRO A 190 15.21 15.70 -5.03
N GLU A 191 15.77 16.30 -6.09
CA GLU A 191 16.42 17.61 -5.96
C GLU A 191 15.38 18.64 -5.56
N LYS A 192 15.58 19.27 -4.41
CA LYS A 192 14.76 20.41 -3.99
C LYS A 192 15.02 21.55 -4.97
N LYS A 193 14.05 21.91 -5.80
CA LYS A 193 14.11 23.15 -6.56
C LYS A 193 13.94 24.32 -5.59
N ALA A 194 14.80 25.32 -5.69
CA ALA A 194 14.76 26.51 -4.84
C ALA A 194 13.42 27.29 -4.91
N GLU A 195 12.62 27.05 -5.95
CA GLU A 195 11.28 27.61 -6.13
C GLU A 195 10.17 26.91 -5.28
N ASP A 196 10.45 25.74 -4.68
CA ASP A 196 9.46 24.98 -3.93
C ASP A 196 9.29 25.45 -2.47
N GLU A 197 10.19 26.30 -1.96
CA GLU A 197 10.10 26.79 -0.59
C GLU A 197 8.96 27.80 -0.37
N ASP A 198 8.54 28.55 -1.41
CA ASP A 198 7.51 29.58 -1.32
C ASP A 198 6.12 29.18 -1.88
N ARG A 199 5.99 27.99 -2.47
CA ARG A 199 4.69 27.54 -2.99
C ARG A 199 3.86 26.92 -1.89
N HIS A 200 2.78 27.60 -1.50
CA HIS A 200 1.79 27.04 -0.58
C HIS A 200 1.16 25.76 -1.17
N VAL A 201 1.25 24.63 -0.46
CA VAL A 201 0.64 23.32 -0.81
C VAL A 201 -0.80 23.47 -1.28
N LEU A 202 -1.58 24.34 -0.61
CA LEU A 202 -2.97 24.64 -0.98
C LEU A 202 -3.14 25.27 -2.38
N ARG A 203 -2.13 26.00 -2.86
CA ARG A 203 -2.17 26.63 -4.20
C ARG A 203 -1.92 25.58 -5.27
N GLU A 204 -0.95 24.71 -5.09
CA GLU A 204 -0.68 23.58 -6.01
C GLU A 204 -1.85 22.61 -6.09
N MET A 205 -2.49 22.31 -4.96
CA MET A 205 -3.72 21.52 -4.91
C MET A 205 -4.84 22.17 -5.72
N LYS A 206 -5.02 23.49 -5.59
CA LYS A 206 -6.03 24.25 -6.33
C LYS A 206 -5.73 24.32 -7.82
N GLU A 207 -4.45 24.47 -8.19
CA GLU A 207 -4.00 24.48 -9.59
C GLU A 207 -4.19 23.10 -10.23
N GLY A 208 -3.83 22.00 -9.54
CA GLY A 208 -4.09 20.62 -9.99
C GLY A 208 -5.58 20.33 -10.18
N PHE A 209 -6.43 20.77 -9.25
CA PHE A 209 -7.88 20.61 -9.36
C PHE A 209 -8.45 21.40 -10.56
N ASN A 210 -7.97 22.64 -10.79
CA ASN A 210 -8.39 23.45 -11.90
C ASN A 210 -8.00 22.89 -13.28
N VAL A 211 -6.87 22.18 -13.37
CA VAL A 211 -6.43 21.52 -14.62
C VAL A 211 -7.37 20.38 -14.97
N VAL A 212 -7.78 19.57 -13.99
CA VAL A 212 -8.74 18.45 -14.20
C VAL A 212 -10.13 18.96 -14.58
N TYR A 213 -10.57 20.11 -14.06
CA TYR A 213 -11.91 20.65 -14.32
C TYR A 213 -12.03 21.47 -15.62
N ARG A 214 -10.87 21.82 -16.27
CA ARG A 214 -10.85 22.60 -17.51
C ARG A 214 -10.70 21.74 -18.78
N GLN A 215 -10.58 20.45 -18.65
CA GLN A 215 -10.63 19.50 -19.76
C GLN A 215 -12.00 18.82 -19.83
#